data_dca1b520a6fe1cc3ba78e8dd96c77245
#
_entry.id   dca1b520a6fe1cc3ba78e8dd96c77245
#
_cell.length_a   1.000
_cell.length_b   1.000
_cell.length_c   1.000
_cell.angle_alpha   90.00
_cell.angle_beta   90.00
_cell.angle_gamma   90.00
#
_symmetry.space_group_name_H-M   'P 1'
#
loop_
_entity.id
_entity.type
_entity.pdbx_description
1 polymer ?
#
loop_
_entity_poly.entity_id
_entity_poly.type
_entity_poly.pdbx_seq_one_letter_code
_entity_poly.pdbx_strand_id
1 'polypeptide(L)'
;MHLWQEVLTDVGAWCHVSTARDLQYFLARTKNEGEAFLTTSLPVYGKDFERSLDQGRILDDGWVGWKRVKTDSVVERLGRPLFLGGFLDLVFSADTGRLLEEPDVDAIFAIRQLTLMCAKLSELPSERLVRKAVDGYIECEKEVRAWEAQVPSSLLEEFRKASLILWGGVMQEVDEDVYHERVTPNHGPGATADSLHGNQKFQQIEWPNRLDEVFPFGKYIVTNERYHFVVLSGVRFLEPGEERPVKVTPVPKTATAARIISIEPTCMQYVQQGLMEKFVSYSESRLINGDHRKVNHGYGLIGFTDQVPNQYLARVGSEDQSLATLDLSEASDRVSNLLVETMTATFPNLRRGLQASRSTHADVPGHGVIRLAKFASMGSAVTFPVEAMVFSTLVMMGIADSLNRQVSPALVRELEDQVRVYGDDIIVPTDSVECVIDRLE
;
A
#
# COMPACT_ATOMS: atom_id res chain seq x y z
N MET A 1 0.83 -23.28 -19.21
CA MET A 1 0.82 -23.34 -20.70
C MET A 1 -0.54 -23.74 -21.25
N HIS A 2 -1.12 -24.85 -20.86
CA HIS A 2 -2.41 -25.32 -21.39
C HIS A 2 -3.54 -24.29 -21.24
N LEU A 3 -3.72 -23.76 -20.04
CA LEU A 3 -4.74 -22.72 -19.76
C LEU A 3 -4.59 -21.48 -20.68
N TRP A 4 -3.36 -21.03 -20.91
CA TRP A 4 -3.14 -19.88 -21.82
C TRP A 4 -3.56 -20.18 -23.26
N GLN A 5 -3.33 -21.41 -23.72
CA GLN A 5 -3.73 -21.85 -25.07
C GLN A 5 -5.26 -21.94 -25.20
N GLU A 6 -5.93 -22.44 -24.18
CA GLU A 6 -7.40 -22.48 -24.14
C GLU A 6 -7.98 -21.06 -24.17
N VAL A 7 -7.48 -20.16 -23.31
CA VAL A 7 -7.89 -18.75 -23.31
C VAL A 7 -7.65 -18.10 -24.68
N LEU A 8 -6.48 -18.32 -25.32
CA LEU A 8 -6.21 -17.81 -26.65
C LEU A 8 -7.23 -18.30 -27.69
N THR A 9 -7.64 -19.54 -27.61
CA THR A 9 -8.63 -20.14 -28.51
C THR A 9 -10.00 -19.48 -28.31
N ASP A 10 -10.42 -19.34 -27.08
CA ASP A 10 -11.72 -18.78 -26.70
C ASP A 10 -11.84 -17.31 -27.13
N VAL A 11 -10.87 -16.46 -26.76
CA VAL A 11 -10.90 -15.05 -27.13
C VAL A 11 -10.72 -14.84 -28.64
N GLY A 12 -9.96 -15.73 -29.30
CA GLY A 12 -9.86 -15.73 -30.77
C GLY A 12 -11.19 -15.99 -31.44
N ALA A 13 -11.98 -16.91 -30.89
CA ALA A 13 -13.33 -17.21 -31.38
C ALA A 13 -14.29 -16.03 -31.13
N TRP A 14 -14.22 -15.39 -29.97
CA TRP A 14 -15.08 -14.23 -29.62
C TRP A 14 -14.83 -13.03 -30.53
N CYS A 15 -13.55 -12.70 -30.75
CA CYS A 15 -13.15 -11.56 -31.58
C CYS A 15 -13.06 -11.90 -33.08
N HIS A 16 -13.38 -13.11 -33.49
CA HIS A 16 -13.23 -13.60 -34.88
C HIS A 16 -11.81 -13.42 -35.43
N VAL A 17 -10.78 -13.58 -34.57
CA VAL A 17 -9.37 -13.45 -34.92
C VAL A 17 -8.70 -14.80 -35.06
N SER A 18 -7.90 -14.98 -36.11
CA SER A 18 -7.07 -16.20 -36.27
C SER A 18 -5.85 -16.12 -35.35
N THR A 19 -5.75 -17.05 -34.40
CA THR A 19 -4.73 -17.10 -33.38
C THR A 19 -3.60 -18.11 -33.64
N ALA A 20 -3.61 -18.78 -34.82
CA ALA A 20 -2.65 -19.84 -35.13
C ALA A 20 -1.18 -19.38 -35.08
N ARG A 21 -0.89 -18.16 -35.58
CA ARG A 21 0.47 -17.59 -35.56
C ARG A 21 0.89 -17.18 -34.16
N ASP A 22 -0.04 -16.65 -33.40
CA ASP A 22 0.19 -16.23 -32.00
C ASP A 22 0.50 -17.43 -31.13
N LEU A 23 -0.22 -18.56 -31.32
CA LEU A 23 0.07 -19.81 -30.63
C LEU A 23 1.48 -20.34 -30.96
N GLN A 24 1.87 -20.36 -32.26
CA GLN A 24 3.22 -20.75 -32.65
C GLN A 24 4.30 -19.86 -32.03
N TYR A 25 4.08 -18.58 -32.03
CA TYR A 25 5.00 -17.60 -31.42
C TYR A 25 5.10 -17.80 -29.91
N PHE A 26 3.98 -17.97 -29.25
CA PHE A 26 3.90 -18.27 -27.83
C PHE A 26 4.69 -19.54 -27.46
N LEU A 27 4.46 -20.64 -28.17
CA LEU A 27 5.16 -21.90 -27.91
C LEU A 27 6.68 -21.78 -28.13
N ALA A 28 7.10 -21.05 -29.18
CA ALA A 28 8.52 -20.83 -29.45
C ALA A 28 9.18 -19.98 -28.36
N ARG A 29 8.55 -18.89 -27.94
CA ARG A 29 9.07 -18.01 -26.87
C ARG A 29 9.11 -18.71 -25.53
N THR A 30 8.04 -19.44 -25.16
CA THR A 30 7.99 -20.20 -23.90
C THR A 30 9.03 -21.30 -23.86
N LYS A 31 9.33 -21.96 -25.00
CA LYS A 31 10.42 -22.95 -25.08
C LYS A 31 11.80 -22.32 -24.83
N ASN A 32 12.01 -21.09 -25.24
CA ASN A 32 13.31 -20.40 -25.13
C ASN A 32 13.47 -19.65 -23.81
N GLU A 33 12.42 -19.01 -23.30
CA GLU A 33 12.45 -18.14 -22.12
C GLU A 33 11.87 -18.80 -20.85
N GLY A 34 11.23 -19.97 -21.02
CA GLY A 34 10.58 -20.66 -19.89
C GLY A 34 9.40 -19.87 -19.31
N GLU A 35 9.25 -19.95 -18.00
CA GLU A 35 8.18 -19.24 -17.25
C GLU A 35 8.32 -17.73 -17.30
N ALA A 36 9.55 -17.20 -17.49
CA ALA A 36 9.80 -15.77 -17.61
C ALA A 36 9.04 -15.13 -18.78
N PHE A 37 8.73 -15.90 -19.84
CA PHE A 37 7.88 -15.39 -20.91
C PHE A 37 6.48 -15.02 -20.40
N LEU A 38 5.89 -15.88 -19.56
CA LEU A 38 4.55 -15.69 -19.00
C LEU A 38 4.50 -14.63 -17.89
N THR A 39 5.53 -14.59 -17.04
CA THR A 39 5.54 -13.79 -15.81
C THR A 39 6.22 -12.44 -15.97
N THR A 40 6.99 -12.25 -17.04
CA THR A 40 7.75 -11.02 -17.30
C THR A 40 7.49 -10.46 -18.69
N SER A 41 7.75 -11.23 -19.78
CA SER A 41 7.68 -10.71 -21.15
C SER A 41 6.25 -10.34 -21.57
N LEU A 42 5.27 -11.21 -21.31
CA LEU A 42 3.86 -10.92 -21.59
C LEU A 42 3.30 -9.76 -20.77
N PRO A 43 3.54 -9.65 -19.44
CA PRO A 43 3.12 -8.48 -18.67
C PRO A 43 3.72 -7.16 -19.15
N VAL A 44 4.98 -7.14 -19.59
CA VAL A 44 5.58 -5.95 -20.21
C VAL A 44 4.84 -5.57 -21.51
N TYR A 45 4.52 -6.57 -22.34
CA TYR A 45 3.70 -6.34 -23.54
C TYR A 45 2.34 -5.72 -23.18
N GLY A 46 1.66 -6.29 -22.17
CA GLY A 46 0.36 -5.79 -21.71
C GLY A 46 0.40 -4.36 -21.20
N LYS A 47 1.46 -3.99 -20.46
CA LYS A 47 1.65 -2.60 -20.01
C LYS A 47 1.89 -1.64 -21.16
N ASP A 48 2.66 -2.02 -22.18
CA ASP A 48 2.85 -1.21 -23.37
C ASP A 48 1.53 -1.03 -24.14
N PHE A 49 0.68 -2.06 -24.14
CA PHE A 49 -0.67 -1.97 -24.68
C PHE A 49 -1.55 -0.97 -23.90
N GLU A 50 -1.56 -1.04 -22.57
CA GLU A 50 -2.31 -0.11 -21.71
C GLU A 50 -1.83 1.34 -21.89
N ARG A 51 -0.51 1.57 -21.96
CA ARG A 51 0.07 2.88 -22.28
C ARG A 51 -0.34 3.38 -23.68
N SER A 52 -0.47 2.46 -24.64
CA SER A 52 -0.92 2.83 -26.00
C SER A 52 -2.39 3.22 -26.04
N LEU A 53 -3.24 2.58 -25.23
CA LEU A 53 -4.65 2.98 -25.07
C LEU A 53 -4.74 4.38 -24.46
N ASP A 54 -3.98 4.64 -23.40
CA ASP A 54 -3.94 5.93 -22.71
C ASP A 54 -3.48 7.07 -23.64
N GLN A 55 -2.46 6.82 -24.46
CA GLN A 55 -1.97 7.81 -25.43
C GLN A 55 -2.80 7.89 -26.72
N GLY A 56 -3.81 7.07 -26.88
CA GLY A 56 -4.63 7.01 -28.11
C GLY A 56 -3.86 6.56 -29.35
N ARG A 57 -2.69 5.93 -29.20
CA ARG A 57 -1.87 5.44 -30.32
C ARG A 57 -0.86 4.38 -29.90
N ILE A 58 -0.40 3.61 -30.88
CA ILE A 58 0.72 2.66 -30.69
C ILE A 58 2.00 3.43 -30.33
N LEU A 59 2.67 2.99 -29.26
CA LEU A 59 3.89 3.61 -28.76
C LEU A 59 5.08 3.40 -29.69
N ASP A 60 5.89 4.45 -29.89
CA ASP A 60 7.13 4.40 -30.66
C ASP A 60 8.23 3.60 -29.94
N ASP A 61 8.33 3.81 -28.64
CA ASP A 61 9.32 3.23 -27.72
C ASP A 61 8.85 1.93 -27.03
N GLY A 62 7.57 1.55 -27.18
CA GLY A 62 6.97 0.36 -26.62
C GLY A 62 7.38 -0.93 -27.33
N TRP A 63 6.98 -2.05 -26.73
CA TRP A 63 7.18 -3.41 -27.27
C TRP A 63 8.62 -3.73 -27.67
N VAL A 64 9.58 -3.30 -26.87
CA VAL A 64 11.00 -3.61 -27.07
C VAL A 64 11.22 -5.13 -27.06
N GLY A 65 11.92 -5.64 -28.08
CA GLY A 65 12.15 -7.09 -28.24
C GLY A 65 11.03 -7.86 -28.95
N TRP A 66 9.96 -7.19 -29.37
CA TRP A 66 8.89 -7.77 -30.18
C TRP A 66 9.01 -7.43 -31.64
N LYS A 67 8.78 -8.42 -32.51
CA LYS A 67 8.77 -8.19 -33.97
C LYS A 67 7.58 -7.32 -34.36
N ARG A 68 7.83 -6.32 -35.19
CA ARG A 68 6.81 -5.39 -35.69
C ARG A 68 6.56 -5.58 -37.20
N VAL A 69 5.40 -5.19 -37.66
CA VAL A 69 5.10 -5.07 -39.11
C VAL A 69 6.00 -4.01 -39.71
N LYS A 70 6.62 -4.28 -40.87
CA LYS A 70 7.35 -3.28 -41.61
C LYS A 70 6.33 -2.38 -42.35
N THR A 71 6.35 -1.07 -42.12
CA THR A 71 5.59 -0.11 -42.88
C THR A 71 6.48 0.50 -43.97
N ASP A 72 5.96 0.57 -45.18
CA ASP A 72 6.69 1.16 -46.35
C ASP A 72 6.71 2.68 -46.32
N SER A 73 6.03 3.35 -45.39
CA SER A 73 5.99 4.81 -45.30
C SER A 73 7.26 5.37 -44.64
N VAL A 74 7.91 6.28 -45.35
CA VAL A 74 9.16 6.95 -44.95
C VAL A 74 8.96 7.91 -43.75
N VAL A 75 7.71 8.22 -43.39
CA VAL A 75 7.36 9.27 -42.41
C VAL A 75 7.00 8.72 -41.02
N GLU A 76 6.47 7.50 -40.93
CA GLU A 76 6.08 6.94 -39.62
C GLU A 76 6.55 5.49 -39.51
N ARG A 77 7.66 5.27 -38.76
CA ARG A 77 8.26 3.96 -38.52
C ARG A 77 7.47 3.13 -37.49
N LEU A 78 6.17 3.27 -37.39
CA LEU A 78 5.36 2.75 -36.33
C LEU A 78 4.55 1.52 -36.73
N GLY A 79 5.25 0.45 -37.09
CA GLY A 79 4.58 -0.83 -37.27
C GLY A 79 4.12 -1.42 -35.94
N ARG A 80 2.85 -1.85 -35.86
CA ARG A 80 2.34 -2.59 -34.72
C ARG A 80 3.10 -3.89 -34.47
N PRO A 81 3.10 -4.45 -33.25
CA PRO A 81 3.62 -5.79 -32.99
C PRO A 81 2.93 -6.83 -33.87
N LEU A 82 3.70 -7.85 -34.30
CA LEU A 82 3.14 -8.99 -35.02
C LEU A 82 2.37 -9.95 -34.11
N PHE A 83 2.83 -10.10 -32.86
CA PHE A 83 2.17 -10.91 -31.86
C PHE A 83 0.88 -10.25 -31.40
N LEU A 84 -0.20 -11.01 -31.34
CA LEU A 84 -1.57 -10.52 -31.09
C LEU A 84 -2.02 -9.45 -32.09
N GLY A 85 -1.40 -9.39 -33.26
CA GLY A 85 -1.64 -8.37 -34.27
C GLY A 85 -3.08 -8.31 -34.76
N GLY A 86 -3.77 -9.45 -34.88
CA GLY A 86 -5.18 -9.49 -35.27
C GLY A 86 -6.10 -8.82 -34.25
N PHE A 87 -5.82 -8.93 -32.95
CA PHE A 87 -6.55 -8.21 -31.90
C PHE A 87 -6.20 -6.72 -31.92
N LEU A 88 -4.91 -6.39 -32.13
CA LEU A 88 -4.48 -4.98 -32.19
C LEU A 88 -5.15 -4.23 -33.37
N ASP A 89 -5.42 -4.89 -34.49
CA ASP A 89 -6.11 -4.30 -35.66
C ASP A 89 -7.58 -3.96 -35.38
N LEU A 90 -8.19 -4.57 -34.35
CA LEU A 90 -9.54 -4.23 -33.87
C LEU A 90 -9.55 -3.05 -32.90
N VAL A 91 -8.38 -2.62 -32.43
CA VAL A 91 -8.23 -1.53 -31.44
C VAL A 91 -7.56 -0.32 -32.05
N PHE A 92 -6.53 -0.52 -32.87
CA PHE A 92 -5.76 0.54 -33.49
C PHE A 92 -5.81 0.43 -35.03
N SER A 93 -5.85 1.58 -35.71
CA SER A 93 -5.75 1.63 -37.16
C SER A 93 -4.43 1.02 -37.65
N ALA A 94 -4.51 0.05 -38.56
CA ALA A 94 -3.33 -0.61 -39.12
C ALA A 94 -2.43 0.35 -39.89
N ASP A 95 -3.00 1.43 -40.49
CA ASP A 95 -2.29 2.40 -41.32
C ASP A 95 -1.63 3.51 -40.49
N THR A 96 -2.33 4.02 -39.47
CA THR A 96 -1.91 5.19 -38.69
C THR A 96 -1.42 4.87 -37.27
N GLY A 97 -1.69 3.67 -36.77
CA GLY A 97 -1.41 3.31 -35.40
C GLY A 97 -2.23 4.05 -34.35
N ARG A 98 -3.20 4.87 -34.76
CA ARG A 98 -4.09 5.60 -33.85
C ARG A 98 -5.20 4.70 -33.33
N LEU A 99 -5.66 4.97 -32.13
CA LEU A 99 -6.85 4.34 -31.57
C LEU A 99 -8.04 4.58 -32.53
N LEU A 100 -8.82 3.53 -32.78
CA LEU A 100 -10.03 3.64 -33.58
C LEU A 100 -11.08 4.48 -32.83
N GLU A 101 -12.00 5.12 -33.58
CA GLU A 101 -13.12 5.86 -32.95
C GLU A 101 -14.04 4.93 -32.14
N GLU A 102 -14.21 3.70 -32.63
CA GLU A 102 -14.96 2.63 -31.95
C GLU A 102 -14.07 1.40 -31.80
N PRO A 103 -13.15 1.36 -30.81
CA PRO A 103 -12.29 0.21 -30.60
C PRO A 103 -13.10 -0.97 -30.05
N ASP A 104 -12.77 -2.18 -30.48
CA ASP A 104 -13.43 -3.40 -30.01
C ASP A 104 -13.02 -3.70 -28.55
N VAL A 105 -14.00 -3.62 -27.65
CA VAL A 105 -13.80 -3.83 -26.20
C VAL A 105 -13.42 -5.28 -25.87
N ASP A 106 -13.95 -6.25 -26.64
CA ASP A 106 -13.63 -7.66 -26.45
C ASP A 106 -12.17 -7.94 -26.86
N ALA A 107 -11.67 -7.26 -27.91
CA ALA A 107 -10.27 -7.34 -28.29
C ALA A 107 -9.35 -6.68 -27.25
N ILE A 108 -9.74 -5.56 -26.65
CA ILE A 108 -9.03 -4.95 -25.51
C ILE A 108 -8.97 -5.94 -24.35
N PHE A 109 -10.10 -6.52 -23.97
CA PHE A 109 -10.16 -7.53 -22.91
C PHE A 109 -9.26 -8.74 -23.25
N ALA A 110 -9.33 -9.25 -24.48
CA ALA A 110 -8.53 -10.39 -24.93
C ALA A 110 -7.03 -10.15 -24.78
N ILE A 111 -6.53 -9.00 -25.25
CA ILE A 111 -5.11 -8.65 -25.13
C ILE A 111 -4.70 -8.58 -23.66
N ARG A 112 -5.47 -7.89 -22.83
CA ARG A 112 -5.17 -7.78 -21.39
C ARG A 112 -5.19 -9.14 -20.71
N GLN A 113 -6.19 -9.95 -20.98
CA GLN A 113 -6.29 -11.30 -20.42
C GLN A 113 -5.09 -12.17 -20.80
N LEU A 114 -4.72 -12.22 -22.08
CA LEU A 114 -3.60 -13.04 -22.58
C LEU A 114 -2.24 -12.56 -22.05
N THR A 115 -2.07 -11.27 -21.81
CA THR A 115 -0.77 -10.71 -21.43
C THR A 115 -0.59 -10.53 -19.93
N LEU A 116 -1.67 -10.30 -19.17
CA LEU A 116 -1.59 -9.93 -17.75
C LEU A 116 -2.02 -11.05 -16.79
N MET A 117 -2.64 -12.15 -17.28
CA MET A 117 -3.14 -13.22 -16.40
C MET A 117 -2.08 -13.84 -15.48
N CYS A 118 -0.82 -13.83 -15.90
CA CYS A 118 0.31 -14.37 -15.14
C CYS A 118 1.15 -13.27 -14.45
N ALA A 119 0.79 -12.00 -14.57
CA ALA A 119 1.60 -10.86 -14.08
C ALA A 119 1.82 -10.86 -12.56
N LYS A 120 0.88 -11.45 -11.82
CA LYS A 120 0.91 -11.49 -10.35
C LYS A 120 1.24 -12.88 -9.78
N LEU A 121 1.71 -13.81 -10.63
CA LEU A 121 2.22 -15.07 -10.10
C LEU A 121 3.43 -14.80 -9.21
N SER A 122 3.35 -15.33 -7.99
CA SER A 122 4.38 -15.16 -6.98
C SER A 122 5.42 -16.27 -7.12
N GLU A 123 6.67 -15.89 -7.36
CA GLU A 123 7.83 -16.78 -7.40
C GLU A 123 8.84 -16.37 -6.34
N LEU A 124 9.68 -17.29 -5.89
CA LEU A 124 10.77 -16.98 -5.00
C LEU A 124 11.71 -15.97 -5.69
N PRO A 125 11.93 -14.80 -5.07
CA PRO A 125 12.72 -13.76 -5.71
C PRO A 125 14.19 -14.20 -5.83
N SER A 126 14.82 -13.87 -6.96
CA SER A 126 16.26 -14.07 -7.12
C SER A 126 17.06 -13.22 -6.13
N GLU A 127 18.29 -13.63 -5.82
CA GLU A 127 19.18 -12.87 -4.92
C GLU A 127 19.35 -11.42 -5.36
N ARG A 128 19.35 -11.15 -6.68
CA ARG A 128 19.43 -9.79 -7.23
C ARG A 128 18.18 -8.97 -6.86
N LEU A 129 17.00 -9.54 -6.93
CA LEU A 129 15.74 -8.87 -6.57
C LEU A 129 15.65 -8.64 -5.06
N VAL A 130 16.08 -9.61 -4.27
CA VAL A 130 16.20 -9.48 -2.81
C VAL A 130 17.12 -8.32 -2.46
N ARG A 131 18.32 -8.28 -3.04
CA ARG A 131 19.30 -7.21 -2.79
C ARG A 131 18.73 -5.84 -3.18
N LYS A 132 18.12 -5.74 -4.37
CA LYS A 132 17.48 -4.49 -4.81
C LYS A 132 16.38 -4.01 -3.83
N ALA A 133 15.57 -4.91 -3.30
CA ALA A 133 14.52 -4.56 -2.33
C ALA A 133 15.12 -4.09 -0.99
N VAL A 134 16.18 -4.75 -0.52
CA VAL A 134 16.90 -4.35 0.71
C VAL A 134 17.60 -3.00 0.53
N ASP A 135 18.26 -2.78 -0.60
CA ASP A 135 18.90 -1.49 -0.92
C ASP A 135 17.87 -0.36 -0.98
N GLY A 136 16.69 -0.61 -1.60
CA GLY A 136 15.55 0.32 -1.62
C GLY A 136 15.05 0.67 -0.22
N TYR A 137 14.92 -0.32 0.67
CA TYR A 137 14.53 -0.11 2.06
C TYR A 137 15.49 0.82 2.81
N ILE A 138 16.80 0.63 2.60
CA ILE A 138 17.85 1.49 3.20
C ILE A 138 17.80 2.90 2.59
N GLU A 139 17.61 3.02 1.28
CA GLU A 139 17.55 4.33 0.63
C GLU A 139 16.34 5.13 1.09
N CYS A 140 15.17 4.49 1.18
CA CYS A 140 13.96 5.10 1.73
C CYS A 140 14.18 5.65 3.15
N GLU A 141 14.88 4.92 4.03
CA GLU A 141 15.26 5.41 5.37
C GLU A 141 16.12 6.68 5.32
N LYS A 142 17.05 6.77 4.38
CA LYS A 142 17.90 7.96 4.21
C LYS A 142 17.09 9.15 3.69
N GLU A 143 16.19 8.92 2.74
CA GLU A 143 15.32 9.95 2.18
C GLU A 143 14.38 10.51 3.24
N VAL A 144 13.71 9.65 4.03
CA VAL A 144 12.86 10.08 5.15
C VAL A 144 13.66 10.92 6.16
N ARG A 145 14.86 10.47 6.53
CA ARG A 145 15.72 11.18 7.47
C ARG A 145 16.20 12.53 6.93
N ALA A 146 16.50 12.60 5.63
CA ALA A 146 16.88 13.84 4.98
C ALA A 146 15.72 14.83 4.93
N TRP A 147 14.51 14.33 4.65
CA TRP A 147 13.28 15.13 4.69
C TRP A 147 12.99 15.67 6.09
N GLU A 148 13.07 14.84 7.14
CA GLU A 148 12.87 15.28 8.53
C GLU A 148 13.83 16.42 8.94
N ALA A 149 15.06 16.40 8.40
CA ALA A 149 16.05 17.43 8.70
C ALA A 149 15.79 18.78 8.01
N GLN A 150 14.97 18.80 6.96
CA GLN A 150 14.75 19.97 6.10
C GLN A 150 13.32 20.48 6.10
N VAL A 151 12.36 19.67 6.57
CA VAL A 151 10.94 20.05 6.56
C VAL A 151 10.69 21.35 7.33
N PRO A 152 10.00 22.35 6.72
CA PRO A 152 9.69 23.60 7.38
C PRO A 152 8.72 23.39 8.55
N SER A 153 8.97 24.08 9.67
CA SER A 153 8.06 24.07 10.83
C SER A 153 6.66 24.57 10.51
N SER A 154 6.54 25.48 9.52
CA SER A 154 5.24 25.97 9.03
C SER A 154 4.40 24.86 8.39
N LEU A 155 5.04 23.96 7.60
CA LEU A 155 4.37 22.81 6.99
C LEU A 155 3.90 21.82 8.07
N LEU A 156 4.73 21.53 9.06
CA LEU A 156 4.35 20.67 10.17
C LEU A 156 3.17 21.24 10.96
N GLU A 157 3.13 22.56 11.18
CA GLU A 157 2.02 23.21 11.87
C GLU A 157 0.72 23.20 11.03
N GLU A 158 0.84 23.38 9.72
CA GLU A 158 -0.29 23.24 8.79
C GLU A 158 -0.84 21.82 8.81
N PHE A 159 0.04 20.80 8.68
CA PHE A 159 -0.32 19.40 8.77
C PHE A 159 -0.98 19.07 10.12
N ARG A 160 -0.42 19.57 11.24
CA ARG A 160 -1.01 19.38 12.57
C ARG A 160 -2.43 19.93 12.66
N LYS A 161 -2.68 21.11 12.11
CA LYS A 161 -4.03 21.73 12.11
C LYS A 161 -5.00 20.93 11.24
N ALA A 162 -4.58 20.53 10.05
CA ALA A 162 -5.40 19.73 9.16
C ALA A 162 -5.73 18.36 9.78
N SER A 163 -4.73 17.66 10.34
CA SER A 163 -4.93 16.37 10.98
C SER A 163 -5.85 16.45 12.21
N LEU A 164 -5.78 17.56 12.99
CA LEU A 164 -6.68 17.77 14.11
C LEU A 164 -8.14 17.96 13.67
N ILE A 165 -8.37 18.63 12.54
CA ILE A 165 -9.71 18.77 11.95
C ILE A 165 -10.26 17.42 11.51
N LEU A 166 -9.44 16.61 10.85
CA LEU A 166 -9.85 15.33 10.27
C LEU A 166 -9.98 14.22 11.33
N TRP A 167 -9.00 14.11 12.19
CA TRP A 167 -8.82 12.91 13.05
C TRP A 167 -8.85 13.25 14.54
N GLY A 168 -9.02 14.50 14.93
CA GLY A 168 -9.01 14.92 16.32
C GLY A 168 -9.97 14.14 17.20
N GLY A 169 -11.17 13.83 16.72
CA GLY A 169 -12.15 13.01 17.44
C GLY A 169 -11.68 11.58 17.64
N VAL A 170 -11.16 10.94 16.58
CA VAL A 170 -10.61 9.55 16.66
C VAL A 170 -9.44 9.50 17.64
N MET A 171 -8.49 10.43 17.49
CA MET A 171 -7.30 10.48 18.32
C MET A 171 -7.62 10.76 19.80
N GLN A 172 -8.64 11.59 20.08
CA GLN A 172 -9.12 11.84 21.45
C GLN A 172 -9.65 10.57 22.11
N GLU A 173 -10.48 9.80 21.41
CA GLU A 173 -11.04 8.54 21.95
C GLU A 173 -9.93 7.52 22.23
N VAL A 174 -8.96 7.39 21.32
CA VAL A 174 -7.83 6.46 21.53
C VAL A 174 -6.91 6.98 22.66
N ASP A 175 -6.69 8.29 22.77
CA ASP A 175 -5.92 8.89 23.88
C ASP A 175 -6.56 8.59 25.24
N GLU A 176 -7.88 8.74 25.33
CA GLU A 176 -8.64 8.40 26.54
C GLU A 176 -8.60 6.90 26.86
N ASP A 177 -8.65 6.05 25.82
CA ASP A 177 -8.54 4.60 26.00
C ASP A 177 -7.15 4.18 26.52
N VAL A 178 -6.08 4.82 26.04
CA VAL A 178 -4.73 4.59 26.58
C VAL A 178 -4.65 5.10 28.02
N TYR A 179 -5.13 6.33 28.30
CA TYR A 179 -5.11 6.90 29.66
C TYR A 179 -5.88 6.05 30.67
N HIS A 180 -7.06 5.57 30.30
CA HIS A 180 -7.90 4.74 31.17
C HIS A 180 -7.58 3.24 31.09
N GLU A 181 -6.49 2.88 30.39
CA GLU A 181 -6.04 1.49 30.24
C GLU A 181 -7.14 0.56 29.66
N ARG A 182 -7.94 1.07 28.72
CA ARG A 182 -9.02 0.34 28.03
C ARG A 182 -8.59 -0.27 26.69
N VAL A 183 -7.31 -0.16 26.34
CA VAL A 183 -6.74 -0.89 25.20
C VAL A 183 -6.71 -2.37 25.55
N THR A 184 -7.20 -3.21 24.66
CA THR A 184 -7.19 -4.68 24.86
C THR A 184 -6.23 -5.31 23.85
N PRO A 185 -4.97 -5.55 24.23
CA PRO A 185 -4.00 -6.20 23.36
C PRO A 185 -4.39 -7.62 22.99
N ASN A 186 -3.98 -8.05 21.80
CA ASN A 186 -4.16 -9.42 21.35
C ASN A 186 -3.02 -9.89 20.44
N HIS A 187 -2.89 -11.20 20.24
CA HIS A 187 -1.89 -11.77 19.36
C HIS A 187 -2.43 -11.96 17.95
N GLY A 188 -1.84 -11.24 16.99
CA GLY A 188 -2.09 -11.46 15.56
C GLY A 188 -1.59 -12.83 15.07
N PRO A 189 -2.06 -13.31 13.91
CA PRO A 189 -1.67 -14.60 13.33
C PRO A 189 -0.25 -14.60 12.74
N GLY A 190 0.33 -13.41 12.48
CA GLY A 190 1.61 -13.24 11.79
C GLY A 190 2.81 -13.80 12.56
N ALA A 191 3.94 -13.95 11.86
CA ALA A 191 5.23 -14.27 12.47
C ALA A 191 5.72 -13.12 13.38
N THR A 192 6.58 -13.44 14.35
CA THR A 192 7.21 -12.46 15.25
C THR A 192 8.73 -12.59 15.21
N ALA A 193 9.46 -11.50 15.50
CA ALA A 193 10.91 -11.43 15.41
C ALA A 193 11.62 -12.40 16.40
N ASP A 194 10.98 -12.70 17.50
CA ASP A 194 11.39 -13.70 18.48
C ASP A 194 10.95 -15.14 18.15
N SER A 195 10.34 -15.32 16.96
CA SER A 195 9.95 -16.62 16.40
C SER A 195 8.97 -17.42 17.26
N LEU A 196 8.15 -16.74 18.07
CA LEU A 196 7.05 -17.38 18.80
C LEU A 196 5.87 -17.65 17.86
N HIS A 197 5.28 -18.84 17.91
CA HIS A 197 4.19 -19.26 17.04
C HIS A 197 2.95 -19.70 17.84
N GLY A 198 1.77 -19.34 17.34
CA GLY A 198 0.49 -19.75 17.91
C GLY A 198 0.42 -19.46 19.42
N ASN A 199 0.10 -20.45 20.22
CA ASN A 199 -0.02 -20.32 21.67
C ASN A 199 1.30 -19.99 22.39
N GLN A 200 2.46 -20.18 21.77
CA GLN A 200 3.74 -19.78 22.35
C GLN A 200 3.83 -18.27 22.57
N LYS A 201 3.12 -17.46 21.80
CA LYS A 201 3.08 -16.00 21.95
C LYS A 201 2.60 -15.56 23.34
N PHE A 202 1.74 -16.36 24.00
CA PHE A 202 1.32 -16.11 25.37
C PHE A 202 2.41 -16.40 26.41
N GLN A 203 3.53 -16.99 26.00
CA GLN A 203 4.69 -17.26 26.85
C GLN A 203 5.81 -16.23 26.64
N GLN A 204 5.48 -15.06 26.08
CA GLN A 204 6.45 -13.97 25.90
C GLN A 204 7.01 -13.55 27.27
N ILE A 205 8.34 -13.41 27.33
CA ILE A 205 9.08 -13.08 28.55
C ILE A 205 9.92 -11.80 28.42
N GLU A 206 9.98 -11.22 27.24
CA GLU A 206 10.69 -9.96 26.98
C GLU A 206 9.68 -8.81 26.91
N TRP A 207 9.94 -7.74 27.71
CA TRP A 207 9.09 -6.56 27.75
C TRP A 207 9.94 -5.29 27.92
N PRO A 208 9.97 -4.38 26.95
CA PRO A 208 10.71 -3.12 27.06
C PRO A 208 10.21 -2.23 28.19
N ASN A 209 11.12 -1.60 28.92
CA ASN A 209 10.76 -0.69 30.01
C ASN A 209 9.85 0.45 29.57
N ARG A 210 10.12 1.05 28.39
CA ARG A 210 9.25 2.10 27.83
C ARG A 210 7.84 1.60 27.48
N LEU A 211 7.70 0.30 27.16
CA LEU A 211 6.40 -0.32 26.95
C LEU A 211 5.68 -0.52 28.29
N ASP A 212 6.41 -0.95 29.31
CA ASP A 212 5.87 -1.15 30.68
C ASP A 212 5.36 0.14 31.32
N GLU A 213 6.00 1.29 31.02
CA GLU A 213 5.55 2.61 31.49
C GLU A 213 4.14 3.00 31.02
N VAL A 214 3.69 2.48 29.87
CA VAL A 214 2.39 2.82 29.28
C VAL A 214 1.44 1.62 29.32
N PHE A 215 1.97 0.44 29.11
CA PHE A 215 1.25 -0.83 29.09
C PHE A 215 1.91 -1.80 30.07
N PRO A 216 1.66 -1.66 31.37
CA PRO A 216 2.32 -2.49 32.41
C PRO A 216 2.10 -3.99 32.17
N PHE A 217 3.20 -4.75 32.12
CA PHE A 217 3.17 -6.20 31.87
C PHE A 217 2.23 -6.92 32.85
N GLY A 218 2.32 -6.55 34.13
CA GLY A 218 1.51 -7.17 35.20
C GLY A 218 0.00 -7.00 34.96
N LYS A 219 -0.43 -5.98 34.23
CA LYS A 219 -1.83 -5.73 33.92
C LYS A 219 -2.28 -6.35 32.60
N TYR A 220 -1.43 -6.22 31.58
CA TYR A 220 -1.81 -6.57 30.20
C TYR A 220 -1.54 -8.03 29.84
N ILE A 221 -0.61 -8.70 30.53
CA ILE A 221 -0.25 -10.11 30.28
C ILE A 221 -0.74 -11.05 31.37
N VAL A 222 -0.71 -10.60 32.63
CA VAL A 222 -1.07 -11.47 33.73
C VAL A 222 -2.58 -11.55 33.89
N THR A 223 -3.16 -12.65 33.50
CA THR A 223 -4.63 -12.86 33.46
C THR A 223 -5.23 -13.16 34.84
N ASN A 224 -4.41 -13.50 35.86
CA ASN A 224 -4.88 -13.89 37.17
C ASN A 224 -3.88 -13.46 38.25
N GLU A 225 -4.34 -12.71 39.24
CA GLU A 225 -3.53 -12.22 40.36
C GLU A 225 -2.80 -13.33 41.12
N ARG A 226 -3.37 -14.54 41.19
CA ARG A 226 -2.76 -15.70 41.86
C ARG A 226 -1.39 -16.05 41.28
N TYR A 227 -1.20 -15.83 39.98
CA TYR A 227 0.05 -16.13 39.25
C TYR A 227 0.94 -14.91 39.06
N HIS A 228 0.53 -13.76 39.54
CA HIS A 228 1.21 -12.47 39.31
C HIS A 228 2.71 -12.54 39.62
N PHE A 229 3.07 -12.97 40.86
CA PHE A 229 4.47 -13.04 41.24
C PHE A 229 5.27 -14.09 40.46
N VAL A 230 4.67 -15.22 40.10
CA VAL A 230 5.35 -16.29 39.36
C VAL A 230 5.62 -15.81 37.91
N VAL A 231 4.67 -15.15 37.27
CA VAL A 231 4.80 -14.67 35.91
C VAL A 231 5.78 -13.50 35.85
N LEU A 232 5.67 -12.54 36.78
CA LEU A 232 6.60 -11.39 36.84
C LEU A 232 8.04 -11.80 37.13
N SER A 233 8.28 -12.84 37.94
CA SER A 233 9.65 -13.32 38.24
C SER A 233 10.34 -13.92 36.99
N GLY A 234 9.59 -14.30 35.98
CA GLY A 234 10.11 -14.85 34.72
C GLY A 234 10.31 -13.83 33.62
N VAL A 235 9.83 -12.58 33.79
CA VAL A 235 9.90 -11.53 32.77
C VAL A 235 11.25 -10.83 32.80
N ARG A 236 11.81 -10.63 31.63
CA ARG A 236 12.98 -9.80 31.38
C ARG A 236 12.53 -8.43 30.89
N PHE A 237 12.63 -7.43 31.74
CA PHE A 237 12.48 -6.04 31.34
C PHE A 237 13.72 -5.58 30.60
N LEU A 238 13.52 -4.96 29.42
CA LEU A 238 14.61 -4.57 28.52
C LEU A 238 14.87 -3.07 28.62
N GLU A 239 16.13 -2.71 28.84
CA GLU A 239 16.58 -1.31 28.78
C GLU A 239 16.64 -0.81 27.32
N PRO A 240 16.61 0.52 27.09
CA PRO A 240 16.87 1.10 25.77
C PRO A 240 18.20 0.59 25.20
N GLY A 241 18.18 0.00 24.01
CA GLY A 241 19.33 -0.62 23.36
C GLY A 241 19.43 -2.15 23.54
N GLU A 242 18.72 -2.74 24.49
CA GLU A 242 18.55 -4.20 24.62
C GLU A 242 17.31 -4.71 23.87
N GLU A 243 16.45 -3.79 23.40
CA GLU A 243 15.22 -4.11 22.70
C GLU A 243 15.51 -4.87 21.41
N ARG A 244 14.70 -5.89 21.16
CA ARG A 244 14.78 -6.66 19.92
C ARG A 244 14.37 -5.77 18.73
N PRO A 245 15.22 -5.61 17.70
CA PRO A 245 14.84 -4.90 16.48
C PRO A 245 13.78 -5.67 15.70
N VAL A 246 13.03 -4.98 14.83
CA VAL A 246 12.23 -5.67 13.81
C VAL A 246 13.14 -6.47 12.91
N LYS A 247 12.68 -7.64 12.49
CA LYS A 247 13.42 -8.49 11.53
C LYS A 247 12.95 -8.18 10.12
N VAL A 248 13.82 -7.56 9.34
CA VAL A 248 13.56 -7.27 7.93
C VAL A 248 13.66 -8.54 7.11
N THR A 249 12.56 -8.88 6.42
CA THR A 249 12.43 -10.14 5.67
C THR A 249 11.93 -9.86 4.26
N PRO A 250 12.72 -10.13 3.21
CA PRO A 250 12.25 -10.11 1.84
C PRO A 250 11.26 -11.25 1.58
N VAL A 251 10.12 -10.94 0.99
CA VAL A 251 9.10 -11.93 0.59
C VAL A 251 8.75 -11.77 -0.88
N PRO A 252 8.24 -12.82 -1.55
CA PRO A 252 7.77 -12.73 -2.92
C PRO A 252 6.64 -11.68 -3.07
N LYS A 253 6.72 -10.83 -4.11
CA LYS A 253 5.61 -9.95 -4.53
C LYS A 253 5.13 -10.36 -5.92
N THR A 254 6.05 -10.40 -6.87
CA THR A 254 5.84 -10.84 -8.25
C THR A 254 7.11 -11.52 -8.75
N ALA A 255 7.10 -12.09 -9.95
CA ALA A 255 8.31 -12.65 -10.57
C ALA A 255 9.44 -11.63 -10.77
N THR A 256 9.13 -10.32 -10.77
CA THR A 256 10.09 -9.22 -11.03
C THR A 256 10.39 -8.36 -9.82
N ALA A 257 9.71 -8.59 -8.68
CA ALA A 257 9.87 -7.77 -7.48
C ALA A 257 9.77 -8.60 -6.20
N ALA A 258 10.62 -8.29 -5.21
CA ALA A 258 10.47 -8.70 -3.83
C ALA A 258 9.82 -7.56 -3.01
N ARG A 259 9.10 -7.91 -1.96
CA ARG A 259 8.54 -6.98 -0.97
C ARG A 259 9.32 -7.12 0.32
N ILE A 260 9.53 -6.03 1.03
CA ILE A 260 10.10 -6.06 2.38
C ILE A 260 8.96 -6.12 3.40
N ILE A 261 9.09 -7.03 4.36
CA ILE A 261 8.23 -7.07 5.55
C ILE A 261 9.14 -6.92 6.77
N SER A 262 8.76 -6.04 7.69
CA SER A 262 9.45 -5.85 8.97
C SER A 262 8.67 -6.59 10.05
N ILE A 263 9.17 -7.75 10.45
CA ILE A 263 8.52 -8.61 11.43
C ILE A 263 8.76 -8.04 12.83
N GLU A 264 7.70 -7.66 13.53
CA GLU A 264 7.75 -7.07 14.87
C GLU A 264 8.07 -8.11 15.97
N PRO A 265 8.70 -7.69 17.09
CA PRO A 265 8.74 -8.48 18.31
C PRO A 265 7.34 -8.77 18.85
N THR A 266 7.14 -9.92 19.50
CA THR A 266 5.82 -10.35 20.00
C THR A 266 5.19 -9.30 20.92
N CYS A 267 5.94 -8.73 21.87
CA CYS A 267 5.44 -7.71 22.80
C CYS A 267 4.94 -6.45 22.10
N MET A 268 5.68 -5.97 21.08
CA MET A 268 5.28 -4.80 20.29
C MET A 268 4.02 -5.10 19.47
N GLN A 269 4.03 -6.19 18.71
CA GLN A 269 2.88 -6.61 17.92
C GLN A 269 1.61 -6.77 18.76
N TYR A 270 1.75 -7.35 19.96
CA TYR A 270 0.65 -7.58 20.90
C TYR A 270 -0.08 -6.28 21.26
N VAL A 271 0.66 -5.25 21.65
CA VAL A 271 0.08 -3.94 22.01
C VAL A 271 -0.42 -3.19 20.77
N GLN A 272 0.33 -3.23 19.67
CA GLN A 272 -0.04 -2.61 18.40
C GLN A 272 -1.40 -3.12 17.89
N GLN A 273 -1.71 -4.40 18.04
CA GLN A 273 -3.01 -4.96 17.65
C GLN A 273 -4.16 -4.31 18.43
N GLY A 274 -4.00 -4.13 19.73
CA GLY A 274 -5.01 -3.46 20.54
C GLY A 274 -5.22 -1.98 20.17
N LEU A 275 -4.14 -1.26 19.86
CA LEU A 275 -4.23 0.12 19.37
C LEU A 275 -4.88 0.19 17.98
N MET A 276 -4.52 -0.72 17.07
CA MET A 276 -5.13 -0.82 15.74
C MET A 276 -6.65 -1.01 15.83
N GLU A 277 -7.11 -1.94 16.67
CA GLU A 277 -8.55 -2.18 16.87
C GLU A 277 -9.29 -0.93 17.34
N LYS A 278 -8.66 -0.11 18.22
CA LYS A 278 -9.24 1.16 18.65
C LYS A 278 -9.33 2.16 17.50
N PHE A 279 -8.27 2.35 16.73
CA PHE A 279 -8.29 3.21 15.55
C PHE A 279 -9.38 2.81 14.55
N VAL A 280 -9.45 1.53 14.19
CA VAL A 280 -10.46 1.01 13.27
C VAL A 280 -11.87 1.22 13.83
N SER A 281 -12.09 0.87 15.10
CA SER A 281 -13.40 1.00 15.74
C SER A 281 -13.91 2.44 15.74
N TYR A 282 -13.06 3.42 16.07
CA TYR A 282 -13.48 4.81 16.13
C TYR A 282 -13.56 5.50 14.77
N SER A 283 -12.76 5.05 13.79
CA SER A 283 -12.83 5.58 12.43
C SER A 283 -14.03 5.09 11.64
N GLU A 284 -14.45 3.82 11.85
CA GLU A 284 -15.52 3.17 11.09
C GLU A 284 -16.84 3.04 11.87
N SER A 285 -16.92 3.58 13.10
CA SER A 285 -18.16 3.47 13.89
C SER A 285 -19.31 4.21 13.23
N ARG A 286 -20.05 3.50 12.37
CA ARG A 286 -21.34 3.93 11.85
C ARG A 286 -22.40 3.68 12.92
N LEU A 287 -23.44 4.54 12.96
CA LEU A 287 -24.63 4.35 13.77
C LEU A 287 -25.26 2.98 13.46
N ILE A 288 -24.97 1.97 14.27
CA ILE A 288 -25.70 0.72 14.26
C ILE A 288 -26.81 0.85 15.31
N ASN A 289 -28.07 0.78 14.83
CA ASN A 289 -29.29 0.71 15.66
C ASN A 289 -29.72 1.96 16.44
N GLY A 290 -29.57 3.16 15.90
CA GLY A 290 -30.22 4.36 16.46
C GLY A 290 -29.70 4.82 17.82
N ASP A 291 -28.57 4.31 18.29
CA ASP A 291 -27.92 4.81 19.50
C ASP A 291 -27.14 6.09 19.16
N HIS A 292 -27.70 7.24 19.50
CA HIS A 292 -27.15 8.58 19.24
C HIS A 292 -25.81 8.86 19.93
N ARG A 293 -25.21 7.91 20.64
CA ARG A 293 -23.95 8.07 21.39
C ARG A 293 -22.69 7.64 20.65
N LYS A 294 -22.81 7.01 19.48
CA LYS A 294 -21.66 6.72 18.61
C LYS A 294 -21.56 7.76 17.51
N VAL A 295 -20.87 8.83 17.79
CA VAL A 295 -20.47 9.80 16.78
C VAL A 295 -19.41 9.16 15.89
N ASN A 296 -19.64 9.16 14.58
CA ASN A 296 -18.60 8.82 13.63
C ASN A 296 -17.55 9.95 13.66
N HIS A 297 -16.39 9.67 14.23
CA HIS A 297 -15.31 10.65 14.34
C HIS A 297 -14.44 10.71 13.06
N GLY A 298 -14.59 9.75 12.13
CA GLY A 298 -13.96 9.76 10.82
C GLY A 298 -14.97 10.16 9.74
N TYR A 299 -14.62 11.10 8.89
CA TYR A 299 -15.47 11.64 7.81
C TYR A 299 -15.64 10.67 6.63
N GLY A 300 -15.73 9.40 6.77
CA GLY A 300 -15.87 8.50 5.62
C GLY A 300 -14.69 8.50 4.62
N LEU A 301 -13.67 9.31 4.86
CA LEU A 301 -12.50 9.44 3.97
C LEU A 301 -11.61 8.20 3.96
N ILE A 302 -11.58 7.44 5.03
CA ILE A 302 -10.78 6.22 5.15
C ILE A 302 -11.66 5.01 5.43
N GLY A 303 -11.19 3.83 5.03
CA GLY A 303 -11.78 2.53 5.34
C GLY A 303 -10.69 1.52 5.68
N PHE A 304 -11.04 0.54 6.51
CA PHE A 304 -10.14 -0.51 6.95
C PHE A 304 -10.71 -1.91 6.74
N THR A 305 -12.02 -2.06 6.90
CA THR A 305 -12.71 -3.34 6.85
C THR A 305 -13.46 -3.58 5.55
N ASP A 306 -13.78 -2.52 4.80
CA ASP A 306 -14.53 -2.59 3.55
C ASP A 306 -13.86 -1.76 2.43
N GLN A 307 -13.43 -2.44 1.37
CA GLN A 307 -12.82 -1.84 0.19
C GLN A 307 -13.83 -1.56 -0.95
N VAL A 308 -15.10 -1.98 -0.80
CA VAL A 308 -16.13 -1.77 -1.82
C VAL A 308 -16.31 -0.30 -2.20
N PRO A 309 -16.28 0.67 -1.26
CA PRO A 309 -16.36 2.09 -1.62
C PRO A 309 -15.23 2.55 -2.54
N ASN A 310 -13.99 2.10 -2.32
CA ASN A 310 -12.86 2.41 -3.19
C ASN A 310 -13.05 1.81 -4.60
N GLN A 311 -13.51 0.56 -4.68
CA GLN A 311 -13.80 -0.11 -5.96
C GLN A 311 -14.87 0.63 -6.75
N TYR A 312 -15.94 1.10 -6.06
CA TYR A 312 -17.00 1.87 -6.67
C TYR A 312 -16.49 3.22 -7.23
N LEU A 313 -15.76 3.99 -6.43
CA LEU A 313 -15.22 5.28 -6.88
C LEU A 313 -14.19 5.13 -8.00
N ALA A 314 -13.34 4.10 -7.94
CA ALA A 314 -12.41 3.78 -9.02
C ALA A 314 -13.13 3.45 -10.34
N ARG A 315 -14.28 2.75 -10.25
CA ARG A 315 -15.11 2.48 -11.42
C ARG A 315 -15.73 3.76 -11.98
N VAL A 316 -16.30 4.62 -11.13
CA VAL A 316 -16.87 5.91 -11.53
C VAL A 316 -15.81 6.76 -12.25
N GLY A 317 -14.62 6.90 -11.64
CA GLY A 317 -13.52 7.64 -12.25
C GLY A 317 -13.07 7.06 -13.58
N SER A 318 -13.16 5.74 -13.77
CA SER A 318 -12.86 5.09 -15.06
C SER A 318 -13.94 5.35 -16.13
N GLU A 319 -15.20 5.55 -15.73
CA GLU A 319 -16.32 5.79 -16.63
C GLU A 319 -16.40 7.25 -17.08
N ASP A 320 -16.21 8.21 -16.16
CA ASP A 320 -16.46 9.64 -16.42
C ASP A 320 -15.23 10.55 -16.27
N GLN A 321 -14.08 9.99 -15.85
CA GLN A 321 -12.82 10.69 -15.64
C GLN A 321 -12.86 11.79 -14.58
N SER A 322 -13.89 11.79 -13.72
CA SER A 322 -14.05 12.77 -12.64
C SER A 322 -13.09 12.52 -11.47
N LEU A 323 -12.70 11.27 -11.27
CA LEU A 323 -11.84 10.82 -10.18
C LEU A 323 -10.59 10.12 -10.73
N ALA A 324 -9.48 10.33 -10.05
CA ALA A 324 -8.20 9.67 -10.31
C ALA A 324 -7.83 8.73 -9.16
N THR A 325 -7.19 7.60 -9.50
CA THR A 325 -6.60 6.68 -8.52
C THR A 325 -5.09 6.90 -8.48
N LEU A 326 -4.53 7.07 -7.28
CA LEU A 326 -3.10 7.22 -7.05
C LEU A 326 -2.57 6.00 -6.30
N ASP A 327 -1.43 5.47 -6.75
CA ASP A 327 -0.70 4.36 -6.12
C ASP A 327 0.67 4.87 -5.67
N LEU A 328 1.00 4.68 -4.39
CA LEU A 328 2.23 5.16 -3.79
C LEU A 328 3.30 4.06 -3.77
N SER A 329 4.51 4.41 -4.17
CA SER A 329 5.66 3.52 -4.04
C SER A 329 6.18 3.51 -2.61
N GLU A 330 6.31 2.33 -2.00
CA GLU A 330 6.87 2.14 -0.66
C GLU A 330 6.14 2.96 0.43
N ALA A 331 4.83 3.15 0.26
CA ALA A 331 3.99 4.06 1.03
C ALA A 331 4.21 4.01 2.55
N SER A 332 4.10 2.83 3.17
CA SER A 332 4.29 2.66 4.61
C SER A 332 5.72 2.99 5.07
N ASP A 333 6.72 2.75 4.21
CA ASP A 333 8.12 3.01 4.52
C ASP A 333 8.48 4.51 4.43
N ARG A 334 7.60 5.33 3.83
CA ARG A 334 7.78 6.79 3.70
C ARG A 334 7.06 7.61 4.76
N VAL A 335 6.23 7.01 5.60
CA VAL A 335 5.60 7.71 6.72
C VAL A 335 6.64 8.03 7.80
N SER A 336 7.03 9.30 7.87
CA SER A 336 7.98 9.80 8.87
C SER A 336 7.42 9.72 10.29
N ASN A 337 8.28 9.33 11.26
CA ASN A 337 7.90 9.37 12.67
C ASN A 337 7.61 10.82 13.15
N LEU A 338 8.28 11.81 12.58
CA LEU A 338 8.05 13.23 12.88
C LEU A 338 6.62 13.66 12.51
N LEU A 339 6.07 13.19 11.38
CA LEU A 339 4.67 13.45 11.02
C LEU A 339 3.71 12.85 12.02
N VAL A 340 3.93 11.60 12.45
CA VAL A 340 3.08 10.94 13.43
C VAL A 340 3.17 11.62 14.81
N GLU A 341 4.35 12.03 15.23
CA GLU A 341 4.52 12.82 16.46
C GLU A 341 3.83 14.18 16.36
N THR A 342 3.89 14.82 15.19
CA THR A 342 3.22 16.11 14.92
C THR A 342 1.70 15.94 14.95
N MET A 343 1.17 14.92 14.28
CA MET A 343 -0.26 14.58 14.26
C MET A 343 -0.81 14.34 15.67
N THR A 344 -0.05 13.63 16.50
CA THR A 344 -0.47 13.22 17.85
C THR A 344 -0.03 14.19 18.96
N ALA A 345 0.58 15.33 18.63
CA ALA A 345 1.15 16.27 19.60
C ALA A 345 0.16 16.75 20.68
N THR A 346 -1.13 16.87 20.35
CA THR A 346 -2.21 17.29 21.25
C THR A 346 -2.74 16.14 22.13
N PHE A 347 -2.38 14.90 21.84
CA PHE A 347 -2.89 13.68 22.48
C PHE A 347 -1.75 12.92 23.16
N PRO A 348 -1.37 13.33 24.41
CA PRO A 348 -0.13 12.86 25.03
C PRO A 348 -0.11 11.37 25.36
N ASN A 349 -1.25 10.77 25.73
CA ASN A 349 -1.31 9.37 26.07
C ASN A 349 -1.25 8.49 24.81
N LEU A 350 -1.98 8.87 23.75
CA LEU A 350 -1.89 8.21 22.45
C LEU A 350 -0.46 8.30 21.90
N ARG A 351 0.16 9.50 21.91
CA ARG A 351 1.53 9.68 21.47
C ARG A 351 2.50 8.78 22.24
N ARG A 352 2.39 8.73 23.57
CA ARG A 352 3.20 7.83 24.39
C ARG A 352 2.94 6.36 24.05
N GLY A 353 1.67 5.96 23.85
CA GLY A 353 1.29 4.60 23.47
C GLY A 353 1.88 4.16 22.15
N LEU A 354 1.79 5.00 21.11
CA LEU A 354 2.39 4.74 19.81
C LEU A 354 3.92 4.66 19.88
N GLN A 355 4.57 5.62 20.55
CA GLN A 355 6.03 5.62 20.68
C GLN A 355 6.53 4.46 21.57
N ALA A 356 5.79 4.05 22.58
CA ALA A 356 6.13 2.91 23.44
C ALA A 356 6.03 1.57 22.69
N SER A 357 5.03 1.42 21.83
CA SER A 357 4.82 0.19 21.05
C SER A 357 5.54 0.15 19.70
N ARG A 358 6.11 1.27 19.24
CA ARG A 358 6.87 1.36 18.00
C ARG A 358 8.26 0.72 18.15
N SER A 359 8.67 -0.12 17.20
CA SER A 359 10.07 -0.55 17.12
C SER A 359 10.96 0.56 16.56
N THR A 360 12.08 0.83 17.23
CA THR A 360 12.99 1.94 16.89
C THR A 360 14.18 1.51 16.03
N HIS A 361 14.43 0.21 15.92
CA HIS A 361 15.54 -0.37 15.18
C HIS A 361 15.08 -1.54 14.29
N ALA A 362 15.79 -1.75 13.19
CA ALA A 362 15.57 -2.84 12.26
C ALA A 362 16.86 -3.63 12.03
N ASP A 363 16.78 -4.95 12.08
CA ASP A 363 17.85 -5.87 11.66
C ASP A 363 17.68 -6.17 10.17
N VAL A 364 18.55 -5.57 9.36
CA VAL A 364 18.46 -5.59 7.89
C VAL A 364 19.50 -6.55 7.32
N PRO A 365 19.10 -7.53 6.49
CA PRO A 365 20.02 -8.49 5.88
C PRO A 365 21.18 -7.80 5.15
N GLY A 366 22.42 -8.15 5.54
CA GLY A 366 23.64 -7.58 4.96
C GLY A 366 24.02 -6.18 5.44
N HIS A 367 23.19 -5.49 6.21
CA HIS A 367 23.46 -4.14 6.74
C HIS A 367 23.49 -4.08 8.28
N GLY A 368 23.06 -5.17 8.96
CA GLY A 368 22.97 -5.20 10.43
C GLY A 368 21.83 -4.35 10.99
N VAL A 369 21.97 -3.95 12.25
CA VAL A 369 20.95 -3.19 12.96
C VAL A 369 21.06 -1.69 12.66
N ILE A 370 19.98 -1.10 12.14
CA ILE A 370 19.88 0.33 11.85
C ILE A 370 18.78 0.96 12.71
N ARG A 371 18.90 2.26 13.01
CA ARG A 371 17.86 3.05 13.65
C ARG A 371 16.86 3.53 12.60
N LEU A 372 15.56 3.51 12.92
CA LEU A 372 14.47 3.91 12.01
C LEU A 372 14.06 5.38 12.21
N ALA A 373 13.96 6.15 11.12
CA ALA A 373 13.32 7.46 11.03
C ALA A 373 11.83 7.32 10.66
N LYS A 374 11.49 6.37 9.78
CA LYS A 374 10.07 6.06 9.49
C LYS A 374 9.32 5.64 10.76
N PHE A 375 8.03 5.91 10.80
CA PHE A 375 7.19 5.54 11.94
C PHE A 375 7.13 4.02 12.14
N ALA A 376 6.79 3.31 11.11
CA ALA A 376 6.67 1.85 11.10
C ALA A 376 6.86 1.35 9.66
N SER A 377 6.99 0.04 9.51
CA SER A 377 7.05 -0.62 8.20
C SER A 377 5.92 -1.62 8.08
N MET A 378 5.72 -2.17 6.89
CA MET A 378 4.80 -3.27 6.65
C MET A 378 5.12 -4.46 7.57
N GLY A 379 4.22 -4.73 8.51
CA GLY A 379 4.37 -5.77 9.55
C GLY A 379 3.99 -5.27 10.94
N SER A 380 4.06 -3.98 11.21
CA SER A 380 3.46 -3.37 12.40
C SER A 380 1.95 -3.23 12.22
N ALA A 381 1.16 -3.60 13.24
CA ALA A 381 -0.30 -3.55 13.15
C ALA A 381 -0.85 -2.12 13.05
N VAL A 382 -0.17 -1.13 13.62
CA VAL A 382 -0.59 0.27 13.58
C VAL A 382 -0.20 0.99 12.30
N THR A 383 0.59 0.37 11.41
CA THR A 383 1.00 0.98 10.13
C THR A 383 -0.22 1.40 9.32
N PHE A 384 -1.11 0.48 9.02
CA PHE A 384 -2.25 0.70 8.14
C PHE A 384 -3.19 1.85 8.58
N PRO A 385 -3.67 1.91 9.86
CA PRO A 385 -4.50 3.04 10.28
C PRO A 385 -3.73 4.37 10.34
N VAL A 386 -2.46 4.36 10.75
CA VAL A 386 -1.68 5.60 10.88
C VAL A 386 -1.32 6.16 9.51
N GLU A 387 -0.87 5.33 8.56
CA GLU A 387 -0.57 5.78 7.19
C GLU A 387 -1.82 6.35 6.50
N ALA A 388 -2.99 5.68 6.64
CA ALA A 388 -4.23 6.18 6.07
C ALA A 388 -4.63 7.56 6.63
N MET A 389 -4.44 7.80 7.93
CA MET A 389 -4.66 9.12 8.53
C MET A 389 -3.65 10.17 8.04
N VAL A 390 -2.37 9.81 7.88
CA VAL A 390 -1.34 10.71 7.36
C VAL A 390 -1.64 11.06 5.91
N PHE A 391 -1.86 10.07 5.05
CA PHE A 391 -2.12 10.29 3.63
C PHE A 391 -3.41 11.06 3.39
N SER A 392 -4.50 10.70 4.06
CA SER A 392 -5.75 11.46 3.92
C SER A 392 -5.61 12.92 4.40
N THR A 393 -4.74 13.19 5.36
CA THR A 393 -4.43 14.57 5.77
C THR A 393 -3.70 15.32 4.67
N LEU A 394 -2.65 14.74 4.08
CA LEU A 394 -1.89 15.35 2.97
C LEU A 394 -2.77 15.50 1.72
N VAL A 395 -3.59 14.52 1.40
CA VAL A 395 -4.58 14.56 0.31
C VAL A 395 -5.53 15.74 0.49
N MET A 396 -6.12 15.90 1.67
CA MET A 396 -7.04 17.03 1.94
C MET A 396 -6.35 18.37 1.92
N MET A 397 -5.07 18.45 2.30
CA MET A 397 -4.26 19.67 2.15
C MET A 397 -4.04 19.98 0.67
N GLY A 398 -3.64 19.01 -0.16
CA GLY A 398 -3.47 19.19 -1.60
C GLY A 398 -4.76 19.61 -2.32
N ILE A 399 -5.90 19.00 -1.98
CA ILE A 399 -7.20 19.42 -2.53
C ILE A 399 -7.54 20.86 -2.08
N ALA A 400 -7.27 21.20 -0.83
CA ALA A 400 -7.50 22.57 -0.34
C ALA A 400 -6.65 23.60 -1.10
N ASP A 401 -5.40 23.25 -1.44
CA ASP A 401 -4.52 24.08 -2.28
C ASP A 401 -5.10 24.27 -3.69
N SER A 402 -5.51 23.19 -4.34
CA SER A 402 -6.09 23.24 -5.69
C SER A 402 -7.34 24.13 -5.76
N LEU A 403 -8.14 24.16 -4.67
CA LEU A 403 -9.34 24.98 -4.53
C LEU A 403 -9.06 26.39 -3.98
N ASN A 404 -7.79 26.70 -3.65
CA ASN A 404 -7.41 27.93 -2.95
C ASN A 404 -8.22 28.17 -1.67
N ARG A 405 -8.42 27.12 -0.89
CA ARG A 405 -9.20 27.08 0.37
C ARG A 405 -8.32 26.55 1.51
N GLN A 406 -8.81 26.61 2.73
CA GLN A 406 -8.22 25.94 3.88
C GLN A 406 -8.99 24.66 4.21
N VAL A 407 -8.26 23.65 4.73
CA VAL A 407 -8.90 22.45 5.28
C VAL A 407 -9.88 22.86 6.38
N SER A 408 -11.11 22.44 6.25
CA SER A 408 -12.18 22.76 7.20
C SER A 408 -13.23 21.64 7.24
N PRO A 409 -14.01 21.51 8.33
CA PRO A 409 -15.08 20.51 8.39
C PRO A 409 -16.12 20.64 7.27
N ALA A 410 -16.31 21.86 6.73
CA ALA A 410 -17.21 22.09 5.61
C ALA A 410 -16.65 21.52 4.31
N LEU A 411 -15.36 21.79 4.02
CA LEU A 411 -14.67 21.25 2.84
C LEU A 411 -14.65 19.72 2.87
N VAL A 412 -14.36 19.13 4.04
CA VAL A 412 -14.30 17.67 4.18
C VAL A 412 -15.65 17.03 3.85
N ARG A 413 -16.77 17.58 4.35
CA ARG A 413 -18.10 17.05 4.04
C ARG A 413 -18.50 17.23 2.57
N GLU A 414 -18.05 18.30 1.93
CA GLU A 414 -18.27 18.55 0.50
C GLU A 414 -17.59 17.49 -0.37
N LEU A 415 -16.47 16.93 0.09
CA LEU A 415 -15.64 15.98 -0.65
C LEU A 415 -15.78 14.53 -0.19
N GLU A 416 -16.58 14.24 0.82
CA GLU A 416 -16.68 12.91 1.45
C GLU A 416 -17.02 11.79 0.45
N ASP A 417 -17.80 12.11 -0.59
CA ASP A 417 -18.19 11.15 -1.63
C ASP A 417 -17.20 11.09 -2.82
N GLN A 418 -16.13 11.90 -2.82
CA GLN A 418 -15.19 12.04 -3.93
C GLN A 418 -13.75 11.66 -3.53
N VAL A 419 -13.48 11.57 -2.23
CA VAL A 419 -12.15 11.27 -1.70
C VAL A 419 -12.21 10.00 -0.88
N ARG A 420 -11.30 9.07 -1.15
CA ARG A 420 -11.19 7.84 -0.36
C ARG A 420 -9.75 7.38 -0.26
N VAL A 421 -9.37 6.97 0.94
CA VAL A 421 -8.05 6.39 1.22
C VAL A 421 -8.23 5.05 1.90
N TYR A 422 -7.57 4.02 1.37
CA TYR A 422 -7.53 2.67 1.93
C TYR A 422 -6.06 2.22 1.95
N GLY A 423 -5.36 2.56 3.04
CA GLY A 423 -3.90 2.42 3.11
C GLY A 423 -3.21 3.30 2.08
N ASP A 424 -2.54 2.70 1.12
CA ASP A 424 -1.85 3.33 -0.01
C ASP A 424 -2.72 3.53 -1.26
N ASP A 425 -3.93 2.95 -1.31
CA ASP A 425 -4.90 3.16 -2.38
C ASP A 425 -5.65 4.50 -2.16
N ILE A 426 -5.35 5.50 -2.96
CA ILE A 426 -5.89 6.87 -2.84
C ILE A 426 -6.77 7.19 -4.05
N ILE A 427 -7.96 7.78 -3.80
CA ILE A 427 -8.87 8.28 -4.84
C ILE A 427 -9.16 9.74 -4.54
N VAL A 428 -9.04 10.60 -5.57
CA VAL A 428 -9.21 12.06 -5.48
C VAL A 428 -9.87 12.62 -6.74
N PRO A 429 -10.48 13.82 -6.68
CA PRO A 429 -10.92 14.54 -7.86
C PRO A 429 -9.76 14.77 -8.83
N THR A 430 -9.98 14.52 -10.13
CA THR A 430 -8.95 14.61 -11.18
C THR A 430 -8.29 15.99 -11.22
N ASP A 431 -9.07 17.06 -11.06
CA ASP A 431 -8.58 18.44 -11.08
C ASP A 431 -7.63 18.79 -9.92
N SER A 432 -7.58 17.97 -8.88
CA SER A 432 -6.73 18.19 -7.69
C SER A 432 -5.45 17.35 -7.68
N VAL A 433 -5.26 16.46 -8.65
CA VAL A 433 -4.20 15.45 -8.65
C VAL A 433 -2.81 16.07 -8.50
N GLU A 434 -2.47 17.11 -9.26
CA GLU A 434 -1.15 17.74 -9.22
C GLU A 434 -0.83 18.29 -7.83
N CYS A 435 -1.74 19.07 -7.25
CA CYS A 435 -1.54 19.60 -5.89
C CYS A 435 -1.49 18.52 -4.80
N VAL A 436 -2.21 17.41 -5.00
CA VAL A 436 -2.15 16.26 -4.09
C VAL A 436 -0.80 15.56 -4.18
N ILE A 437 -0.27 15.35 -5.39
CA ILE A 437 1.06 14.77 -5.60
C ILE A 437 2.12 15.66 -4.94
N ASP A 438 2.09 16.96 -5.16
CA ASP A 438 3.04 17.93 -4.55
C ASP A 438 3.06 17.87 -3.01
N ARG A 439 1.95 17.49 -2.37
CA ARG A 439 1.87 17.32 -0.91
C ARG A 439 2.33 15.95 -0.43
N LEU A 440 2.27 14.94 -1.29
CA LEU A 440 2.69 13.56 -0.98
C LEU A 440 4.19 13.34 -1.22
N GLU A 441 4.82 14.13 -2.11
CA GLU A 441 6.28 14.16 -2.34
C GLU A 441 7.00 15.03 -1.31
#